data_c49f2ab0b8819ad82d57c6cd51bcbeb5
#
_entry.id   c49f2ab0b8819ad82d57c6cd51bcbeb5
#
_cell.length_a   1.000
_cell.length_b   1.000
_cell.length_c   1.000
_cell.angle_alpha   90.00
_cell.angle_beta   90.00
_cell.angle_gamma   90.00
#
_symmetry.space_group_name_H-M   'P 1'
#
loop_
_entity.id
_entity.type
_entity.pdbx_description
1 polymer ?
#
loop_
_entity_poly.entity_id
_entity_poly.type
_entity_poly.pdbx_seq_one_letter_code
_entity_poly.pdbx_strand_id
1 'polypeptide(L)'
;MQKLLLSCAAALILGTATLPALAQTAGDWSLGIGIHTVDPKSDNGRLAGGTLDVDVDRDIKPSLTFEYFVRDNLGVEVLAAWPFDHDINISGLGRVGSTRQLPPTVSLQYHFNGQGRIAPFVGAGINYTAFFSEDTTGALAGSKLKLDDSWGLAAHAGVDFAVGQRGAIRIDARWIDIDSDVALDGARLGTVAIDPIVYGAAYVMKF
;
A
#
# COMPACT_ATOMS: atom_id res chain seq x y z
N MET A 1 5.20 -37.64 38.87
CA MET A 1 4.89 -36.28 38.40
C MET A 1 4.83 -36.31 36.88
N GLN A 2 3.66 -36.61 36.33
CA GLN A 2 3.42 -36.72 34.88
C GLN A 2 2.94 -35.36 34.36
N LYS A 3 3.68 -34.80 33.39
CA LYS A 3 3.25 -33.60 32.70
C LYS A 3 2.31 -33.98 31.56
N LEU A 4 1.03 -33.60 31.69
CA LEU A 4 0.03 -33.69 30.63
C LEU A 4 0.35 -32.63 29.60
N LEU A 5 0.74 -33.06 28.38
CA LEU A 5 0.77 -32.22 27.19
C LEU A 5 -0.63 -32.25 26.57
N LEU A 6 -1.37 -31.14 26.70
CA LEU A 6 -2.62 -30.92 25.96
C LEU A 6 -2.26 -30.49 24.53
N SER A 7 -2.39 -31.43 23.60
CA SER A 7 -2.37 -31.12 22.16
C SER A 7 -3.75 -30.65 21.74
N CYS A 8 -3.95 -29.36 21.57
CA CYS A 8 -5.12 -28.81 20.87
C CYS A 8 -4.97 -29.02 19.37
N ALA A 9 -5.43 -30.13 18.84
CA ALA A 9 -5.66 -30.32 17.42
C ALA A 9 -7.00 -29.63 17.07
N ALA A 10 -6.93 -28.41 16.56
CA ALA A 10 -8.07 -27.76 15.94
C ALA A 10 -8.31 -28.42 14.57
N ALA A 11 -9.22 -29.39 14.52
CA ALA A 11 -9.71 -29.94 13.25
C ALA A 11 -10.61 -28.89 12.59
N LEU A 12 -10.09 -28.19 11.58
CA LEU A 12 -10.91 -27.41 10.65
C LEU A 12 -11.73 -28.40 9.82
N ILE A 13 -13.01 -28.56 10.16
CA ILE A 13 -13.98 -29.24 9.30
C ILE A 13 -14.30 -28.27 8.15
N LEU A 14 -13.56 -28.41 7.04
CA LEU A 14 -13.91 -27.79 5.77
C LEU A 14 -15.15 -28.49 5.22
N GLY A 15 -16.34 -27.97 5.56
CA GLY A 15 -17.56 -28.34 4.88
C GLY A 15 -17.43 -28.00 3.39
N THR A 16 -17.58 -28.99 2.51
CA THR A 16 -17.60 -28.84 1.06
C THR A 16 -18.94 -28.25 0.61
N ALA A 17 -19.29 -27.04 1.06
CA ALA A 17 -20.29 -26.24 0.38
C ALA A 17 -19.63 -25.74 -0.91
N THR A 18 -20.11 -26.17 -2.06
CA THR A 18 -19.76 -25.61 -3.36
C THR A 18 -20.30 -24.19 -3.42
N LEU A 19 -19.53 -23.22 -2.88
CA LEU A 19 -19.80 -21.81 -3.14
C LEU A 19 -19.49 -21.57 -4.63
N PRO A 20 -20.35 -20.82 -5.34
CA PRO A 20 -20.03 -20.43 -6.69
C PRO A 20 -18.67 -19.73 -6.68
N ALA A 21 -17.81 -20.11 -7.60
CA ALA A 21 -16.54 -19.47 -7.81
C ALA A 21 -16.79 -18.00 -8.13
N LEU A 22 -15.93 -17.11 -7.64
CA LEU A 22 -15.92 -15.71 -8.06
C LEU A 22 -15.32 -15.66 -9.46
N ALA A 23 -16.14 -16.00 -10.49
CA ALA A 23 -15.70 -15.91 -11.87
C ALA A 23 -15.22 -14.48 -12.15
N GLN A 24 -14.01 -14.35 -12.64
CA GLN A 24 -13.40 -13.07 -13.03
C GLN A 24 -13.49 -13.01 -14.57
N THR A 25 -14.66 -12.58 -15.04
CA THR A 25 -15.02 -12.60 -16.45
C THR A 25 -14.88 -11.20 -17.04
N ALA A 26 -14.55 -11.11 -18.30
CA ALA A 26 -14.52 -9.83 -19.00
C ALA A 26 -15.86 -9.10 -18.88
N GLY A 27 -15.79 -7.82 -18.48
CA GLY A 27 -16.96 -6.97 -18.23
C GLY A 27 -17.39 -6.90 -16.75
N ASP A 28 -16.95 -7.82 -15.90
CA ASP A 28 -17.18 -7.74 -14.46
C ASP A 28 -16.37 -6.58 -13.83
N TRP A 29 -16.82 -6.14 -12.69
CA TRP A 29 -16.07 -5.19 -11.89
C TRP A 29 -16.14 -5.52 -10.40
N SER A 30 -15.17 -5.05 -9.64
CA SER A 30 -15.12 -5.24 -8.21
C SER A 30 -14.80 -3.96 -7.46
N LEU A 31 -15.28 -3.87 -6.23
CA LEU A 31 -14.99 -2.80 -5.29
C LEU A 31 -14.44 -3.41 -4.01
N GLY A 32 -13.26 -2.96 -3.59
CA GLY A 32 -12.64 -3.33 -2.33
C GLY A 32 -12.65 -2.17 -1.34
N ILE A 33 -12.96 -2.47 -0.09
CA ILE A 33 -12.85 -1.53 1.04
C ILE A 33 -11.93 -2.17 2.06
N GLY A 34 -10.88 -1.47 2.44
CA GLY A 34 -9.86 -2.03 3.31
C GLY A 34 -9.05 -1.02 4.08
N ILE A 35 -7.95 -1.52 4.62
CA ILE A 35 -6.92 -0.73 5.28
C ILE A 35 -5.57 -1.13 4.71
N HIS A 36 -4.73 -0.13 4.45
CA HIS A 36 -3.34 -0.35 4.01
C HIS A 36 -2.37 0.43 4.87
N THR A 37 -1.23 -0.19 5.10
CA THR A 37 -0.07 0.41 5.76
C THR A 37 0.91 0.81 4.68
N VAL A 38 1.35 2.06 4.67
CA VAL A 38 2.51 2.50 3.91
C VAL A 38 3.71 2.45 4.84
N ASP A 39 4.67 1.60 4.52
CA ASP A 39 5.89 1.36 5.31
C ASP A 39 7.10 1.76 4.44
N PRO A 40 7.61 3.01 4.59
CA PRO A 40 8.78 3.48 3.87
C PRO A 40 9.99 2.59 4.11
N LYS A 41 10.93 2.52 3.15
CA LYS A 41 12.19 1.81 3.38
C LYS A 41 12.99 2.46 4.50
N SER A 42 13.88 1.71 5.15
CA SER A 42 14.66 2.18 6.31
C SER A 42 15.80 3.16 5.98
N ASP A 43 16.13 3.33 4.70
CA ASP A 43 17.13 4.29 4.22
C ASP A 43 16.46 5.18 3.17
N ASN A 44 15.93 6.31 3.61
CA ASN A 44 15.26 7.27 2.75
C ASN A 44 16.24 8.24 2.07
N GLY A 45 17.55 8.07 2.29
CA GLY A 45 18.60 8.87 1.68
C GLY A 45 19.11 9.99 2.57
N ARG A 46 19.95 10.83 1.98
CA ARG A 46 20.66 11.91 2.66
C ARG A 46 20.44 13.24 1.98
N LEU A 47 20.09 14.23 2.77
CA LEU A 47 19.93 15.63 2.34
C LEU A 47 21.17 16.48 2.64
N ALA A 48 21.16 17.71 2.16
CA ALA A 48 22.21 18.74 2.40
C ALA A 48 23.63 18.23 2.08
N GLY A 49 23.83 17.66 0.90
CA GLY A 49 25.13 17.16 0.45
C GLY A 49 25.61 15.92 1.20
N GLY A 50 24.69 15.12 1.73
CA GLY A 50 25.01 13.86 2.41
C GLY A 50 25.23 13.98 3.94
N THR A 51 24.85 15.11 4.52
CA THR A 51 25.10 15.38 5.95
C THR A 51 23.90 15.06 6.84
N LEU A 52 22.68 14.93 6.28
CA LEU A 52 21.45 14.73 7.03
C LEU A 52 20.79 13.43 6.60
N ASP A 53 20.87 12.39 7.43
CA ASP A 53 20.16 11.14 7.22
C ASP A 53 18.67 11.35 7.53
N VAL A 54 17.80 10.95 6.60
CA VAL A 54 16.34 11.10 6.70
C VAL A 54 15.70 9.76 6.99
N ASP A 55 14.72 9.75 7.87
CA ASP A 55 13.85 8.63 8.17
C ASP A 55 12.39 9.10 8.15
N VAL A 56 11.53 8.31 7.49
CA VAL A 56 10.11 8.60 7.29
C VAL A 56 9.28 7.52 7.97
N ASP A 57 8.42 7.92 8.88
CA ASP A 57 7.60 6.99 9.65
C ASP A 57 6.49 6.36 8.81
N ARG A 58 6.08 5.13 9.18
CA ARG A 58 4.95 4.43 8.57
C ARG A 58 3.60 4.99 9.04
N ASP A 59 2.57 4.81 8.20
CA ASP A 59 1.18 5.15 8.57
C ASP A 59 0.17 4.16 8.00
N ILE A 60 -1.01 4.10 8.61
CA ILE A 60 -2.11 3.18 8.25
C ILE A 60 -3.36 4.00 7.96
N LYS A 61 -3.96 3.80 6.78
CA LYS A 61 -5.20 4.49 6.40
C LYS A 61 -6.23 3.56 5.76
N PRO A 62 -7.53 3.94 5.80
CA PRO A 62 -8.56 3.31 4.99
C PRO A 62 -8.24 3.45 3.50
N SER A 63 -8.62 2.44 2.72
CA SER A 63 -8.37 2.37 1.29
C SER A 63 -9.58 1.86 0.53
N LEU A 64 -9.62 2.18 -0.75
CA LEU A 64 -10.59 1.71 -1.73
C LEU A 64 -9.84 1.17 -2.93
N THR A 65 -10.28 0.02 -3.45
CA THR A 65 -9.85 -0.50 -4.74
C THR A 65 -11.04 -0.64 -5.65
N PHE A 66 -10.88 -0.26 -6.90
CA PHE A 66 -11.82 -0.54 -7.97
C PHE A 66 -11.09 -1.29 -9.06
N GLU A 67 -11.65 -2.42 -9.52
CA GLU A 67 -11.07 -3.20 -10.60
C GLU A 67 -12.12 -3.51 -11.66
N TYR A 68 -11.78 -3.30 -12.93
CA TYR A 68 -12.58 -3.66 -14.07
C TYR A 68 -11.87 -4.73 -14.89
N PHE A 69 -12.54 -5.86 -15.15
CA PHE A 69 -11.98 -6.97 -15.90
C PHE A 69 -12.09 -6.72 -17.40
N VAL A 70 -10.97 -6.39 -18.04
CA VAL A 70 -10.86 -6.15 -19.49
C VAL A 70 -10.83 -7.45 -20.29
N ARG A 71 -10.44 -8.55 -19.65
CA ARG A 71 -10.50 -9.94 -20.13
C ARG A 71 -10.71 -10.87 -18.94
N ASP A 72 -11.01 -12.13 -19.22
CA ASP A 72 -11.07 -13.15 -18.18
C ASP A 72 -9.74 -13.18 -17.39
N ASN A 73 -9.85 -13.07 -16.09
CA ASN A 73 -8.73 -13.02 -15.13
C ASN A 73 -7.76 -11.82 -15.28
N LEU A 74 -8.01 -10.86 -16.15
CA LEU A 74 -7.16 -9.69 -16.35
C LEU A 74 -7.97 -8.41 -16.12
N GLY A 75 -7.64 -7.68 -15.08
CA GLY A 75 -8.30 -6.45 -14.67
C GLY A 75 -7.37 -5.22 -14.71
N VAL A 76 -8.00 -4.05 -14.81
CA VAL A 76 -7.36 -2.77 -14.51
C VAL A 76 -7.85 -2.35 -13.13
N GLU A 77 -6.92 -2.28 -12.18
CA GLU A 77 -7.18 -1.87 -10.80
C GLU A 77 -6.77 -0.42 -10.58
N VAL A 78 -7.59 0.32 -9.84
CA VAL A 78 -7.25 1.61 -9.25
C VAL A 78 -7.28 1.46 -7.74
N LEU A 79 -6.15 1.75 -7.08
CA LEU A 79 -6.06 1.88 -5.63
C LEU A 79 -6.07 3.36 -5.26
N ALA A 80 -6.93 3.72 -4.32
CA ALA A 80 -6.94 5.01 -3.65
C ALA A 80 -7.02 4.80 -2.13
N ALA A 81 -6.47 5.73 -1.36
CA ALA A 81 -6.53 5.70 0.10
C ALA A 81 -6.84 7.08 0.64
N TRP A 82 -7.20 7.18 1.93
CA TRP A 82 -7.12 8.45 2.64
C TRP A 82 -5.66 8.89 2.69
N PRO A 83 -5.41 10.22 2.72
CA PRO A 83 -4.04 10.73 2.78
C PRO A 83 -3.28 10.14 3.98
N PHE A 84 -2.08 9.64 3.72
CA PHE A 84 -1.16 9.17 4.76
C PHE A 84 -0.44 10.35 5.37
N ASP A 85 -0.26 10.33 6.69
CA ASP A 85 0.51 11.32 7.45
C ASP A 85 1.85 10.70 7.85
N HIS A 86 2.95 11.33 7.45
CA HIS A 86 4.29 10.84 7.75
C HIS A 86 5.07 11.88 8.54
N ASP A 87 5.61 11.48 9.67
CA ASP A 87 6.60 12.26 10.40
C ASP A 87 7.96 12.10 9.73
N ILE A 88 8.69 13.22 9.65
CA ILE A 88 10.02 13.30 9.05
C ILE A 88 11.03 13.50 10.18
N ASN A 89 11.94 12.54 10.29
CA ASN A 89 12.98 12.54 11.28
C ASN A 89 14.35 12.73 10.62
N ILE A 90 15.23 13.45 11.30
CA ILE A 90 16.63 13.61 10.88
C ILE A 90 17.50 13.10 12.02
N SER A 91 18.47 12.26 11.69
CA SER A 91 19.43 11.71 12.66
C SER A 91 20.14 12.82 13.43
N GLY A 92 20.07 12.76 14.75
CA GLY A 92 20.66 13.76 15.65
C GLY A 92 19.79 15.00 15.90
N LEU A 93 18.73 15.25 15.11
CA LEU A 93 17.80 16.38 15.31
C LEU A 93 16.41 15.93 15.78
N GLY A 94 16.07 14.63 15.62
CA GLY A 94 14.76 14.10 15.91
C GLY A 94 13.72 14.52 14.85
N ARG A 95 12.43 14.60 15.23
CA ARG A 95 11.36 15.04 14.35
C ARG A 95 11.53 16.50 13.96
N VAL A 96 11.60 16.75 12.66
CA VAL A 96 11.80 18.08 12.08
C VAL A 96 10.60 18.58 11.31
N GLY A 97 9.66 17.69 10.95
CA GLY A 97 8.45 18.05 10.21
C GLY A 97 7.53 16.90 9.98
N SER A 98 6.50 17.14 9.19
CA SER A 98 5.58 16.12 8.69
C SER A 98 5.06 16.50 7.30
N THR A 99 4.56 15.51 6.57
CA THR A 99 3.92 15.70 5.27
C THR A 99 2.76 14.74 5.12
N ARG A 100 1.79 15.13 4.31
CA ARG A 100 0.74 14.23 3.84
C ARG A 100 1.03 13.78 2.42
N GLN A 101 0.74 12.51 2.14
CA GLN A 101 0.82 11.99 0.79
C GLN A 101 -0.44 11.25 0.38
N LEU A 102 -0.75 11.34 -0.90
CA LEU A 102 -1.84 10.60 -1.53
C LEU A 102 -1.27 9.86 -2.75
N PRO A 103 -1.07 8.53 -2.68
CA PRO A 103 -0.43 7.74 -3.73
C PRO A 103 -1.45 6.92 -4.56
N PRO A 104 -2.38 7.53 -5.37
CA PRO A 104 -3.21 6.74 -6.27
C PRO A 104 -2.35 5.91 -7.23
N THR A 105 -2.76 4.67 -7.42
CA THR A 105 -2.04 3.72 -8.28
C THR A 105 -3.01 3.09 -9.27
N VAL A 106 -2.63 3.02 -10.54
CA VAL A 106 -3.34 2.32 -11.59
C VAL A 106 -2.50 1.14 -12.06
N SER A 107 -3.05 -0.06 -12.00
CA SER A 107 -2.31 -1.30 -12.30
C SER A 107 -3.08 -2.20 -13.24
N LEU A 108 -2.35 -2.95 -14.05
CA LEU A 108 -2.86 -4.14 -14.71
C LEU A 108 -2.64 -5.34 -13.78
N GLN A 109 -3.71 -6.07 -13.45
CA GLN A 109 -3.71 -7.15 -12.48
C GLN A 109 -4.17 -8.44 -13.12
N TYR A 110 -3.41 -9.53 -12.95
CA TYR A 110 -3.75 -10.86 -13.43
C TYR A 110 -4.03 -11.80 -12.25
N HIS A 111 -5.20 -12.43 -12.28
CA HIS A 111 -5.64 -13.38 -11.27
C HIS A 111 -5.40 -14.81 -11.73
N PHE A 112 -4.64 -15.57 -10.96
CA PHE A 112 -4.49 -17.00 -11.16
C PHE A 112 -5.69 -17.69 -10.52
N ASN A 113 -6.30 -18.65 -11.21
CA ASN A 113 -7.42 -19.41 -10.66
C ASN A 113 -8.62 -18.54 -10.24
N GLY A 114 -9.00 -17.55 -11.06
CA GLY A 114 -10.09 -16.61 -10.78
C GLY A 114 -11.47 -17.24 -10.56
N GLN A 115 -11.63 -18.53 -10.83
CA GLN A 115 -12.83 -19.31 -10.54
C GLN A 115 -12.71 -20.17 -9.27
N GLY A 116 -11.57 -20.11 -8.58
CA GLY A 116 -11.31 -20.86 -7.36
C GLY A 116 -11.74 -20.13 -6.08
N ARG A 117 -11.75 -20.85 -4.96
CA ARG A 117 -11.97 -20.24 -3.63
C ARG A 117 -10.76 -19.43 -3.16
N ILE A 118 -9.60 -19.70 -3.71
CA ILE A 118 -8.34 -19.01 -3.46
C ILE A 118 -7.81 -18.57 -4.81
N ALA A 119 -7.74 -17.27 -5.04
CA ALA A 119 -7.30 -16.66 -6.28
C ALA A 119 -6.07 -15.77 -6.00
N PRO A 120 -4.85 -16.30 -6.14
CA PRO A 120 -3.66 -15.47 -6.14
C PRO A 120 -3.68 -14.51 -7.33
N PHE A 121 -3.06 -13.36 -7.16
CA PHE A 121 -2.90 -12.38 -8.22
C PHE A 121 -1.55 -11.69 -8.16
N VAL A 122 -1.16 -11.13 -9.29
CA VAL A 122 -0.01 -10.24 -9.43
C VAL A 122 -0.39 -9.08 -10.32
N GLY A 123 0.24 -7.94 -10.13
CA GLY A 123 0.00 -6.78 -10.96
C GLY A 123 1.20 -5.85 -11.03
N ALA A 124 1.18 -5.00 -12.03
CA ALA A 124 2.15 -3.92 -12.22
C ALA A 124 1.45 -2.69 -12.77
N GLY A 125 1.95 -1.51 -12.43
CA GLY A 125 1.28 -0.29 -12.79
C GLY A 125 2.12 0.97 -12.59
N ILE A 126 1.41 2.09 -12.59
CA ILE A 126 1.96 3.42 -12.43
C ILE A 126 1.33 4.04 -11.19
N ASN A 127 2.17 4.65 -10.37
CA ASN A 127 1.79 5.44 -9.22
C ASN A 127 2.03 6.92 -9.51
N TYR A 128 1.13 7.76 -9.01
CA TYR A 128 1.34 9.19 -8.85
C TYR A 128 1.19 9.52 -7.37
N THR A 129 2.21 10.08 -6.74
CA THR A 129 2.15 10.50 -5.34
C THR A 129 2.16 12.02 -5.25
N ALA A 130 1.05 12.58 -4.74
CA ALA A 130 0.95 13.99 -4.41
C ALA A 130 1.35 14.22 -2.96
N PHE A 131 2.24 15.18 -2.71
CA PHE A 131 2.62 15.65 -1.39
C PHE A 131 1.99 17.00 -1.08
N PHE A 132 1.50 17.17 0.16
CA PHE A 132 0.84 18.39 0.60
C PHE A 132 0.83 18.49 2.12
N SER A 133 0.48 19.68 2.64
CA SER A 133 0.41 19.96 4.09
C SER A 133 1.73 19.65 4.79
N GLU A 134 2.83 20.18 4.21
CA GLU A 134 4.15 20.06 4.80
C GLU A 134 4.26 21.06 5.98
N ASP A 135 4.50 20.52 7.17
CA ASP A 135 4.72 21.30 8.39
C ASP A 135 6.13 21.09 8.90
N THR A 136 6.70 22.14 9.51
CA THR A 136 8.03 22.08 10.11
C THR A 136 7.97 22.24 11.62
N THR A 137 8.79 21.47 12.35
CA THR A 137 8.87 21.47 13.81
C THR A 137 10.33 21.39 14.27
N GLY A 138 10.55 21.46 15.57
CA GLY A 138 11.87 21.27 16.16
C GLY A 138 12.93 22.22 15.57
N ALA A 139 14.00 21.66 15.06
CA ALA A 139 15.13 22.41 14.51
C ALA A 139 14.80 23.19 13.23
N LEU A 140 13.72 22.81 12.51
CA LEU A 140 13.27 23.48 11.28
C LEU A 140 12.02 24.36 11.48
N ALA A 141 11.59 24.57 12.73
CA ALA A 141 10.38 25.34 13.02
C ALA A 141 10.43 26.75 12.39
N GLY A 142 9.39 27.09 11.62
CA GLY A 142 9.28 28.40 10.95
C GLY A 142 9.84 28.45 9.53
N SER A 143 10.56 27.41 9.09
CA SER A 143 10.98 27.26 7.68
C SER A 143 9.85 26.68 6.83
N LYS A 144 9.95 26.85 5.52
CA LYS A 144 9.00 26.26 4.54
C LYS A 144 9.61 25.01 3.93
N LEU A 145 9.11 23.86 4.35
CA LEU A 145 9.42 22.59 3.73
C LEU A 145 8.55 22.40 2.48
N LYS A 146 9.12 21.87 1.41
CA LYS A 146 8.41 21.46 0.22
C LYS A 146 8.94 20.13 -0.31
N LEU A 147 8.01 19.23 -0.63
CA LEU A 147 8.26 18.00 -1.34
C LEU A 147 7.60 18.09 -2.73
N ASP A 148 8.32 17.70 -3.78
CA ASP A 148 7.76 17.64 -5.12
C ASP A 148 7.00 16.32 -5.32
N ASP A 149 5.93 16.36 -6.12
CA ASP A 149 5.15 15.16 -6.46
C ASP A 149 6.00 14.15 -7.22
N SER A 150 5.64 12.87 -7.09
CA SER A 150 6.39 11.75 -7.66
C SER A 150 5.55 10.95 -8.66
N TRP A 151 6.18 10.51 -9.74
CA TRP A 151 5.67 9.47 -10.63
C TRP A 151 6.62 8.28 -10.57
N GLY A 152 6.07 7.09 -10.34
CA GLY A 152 6.87 5.88 -10.26
C GLY A 152 6.14 4.63 -10.71
N LEU A 153 6.86 3.54 -10.73
CA LEU A 153 6.33 2.22 -11.02
C LEU A 153 5.75 1.60 -9.74
N ALA A 154 4.79 0.71 -9.92
CA ALA A 154 4.27 -0.11 -8.84
C ALA A 154 4.20 -1.57 -9.28
N ALA A 155 4.48 -2.48 -8.34
CA ALA A 155 4.28 -3.91 -8.52
C ALA A 155 3.62 -4.48 -7.27
N HIS A 156 2.68 -5.41 -7.44
CA HIS A 156 1.99 -5.98 -6.30
C HIS A 156 1.67 -7.45 -6.50
N ALA A 157 1.43 -8.13 -5.40
CA ALA A 157 0.93 -9.49 -5.36
C ALA A 157 0.01 -9.67 -4.15
N GLY A 158 -0.95 -10.58 -4.28
CA GLY A 158 -1.86 -10.87 -3.19
C GLY A 158 -2.68 -12.13 -3.44
N VAL A 159 -3.62 -12.35 -2.54
CA VAL A 159 -4.53 -13.51 -2.60
C VAL A 159 -5.92 -13.07 -2.20
N ASP A 160 -6.91 -13.42 -3.01
CA ASP A 160 -8.33 -13.31 -2.70
C ASP A 160 -8.86 -14.64 -2.14
N PHE A 161 -9.45 -14.59 -0.96
CA PHE A 161 -10.14 -15.72 -0.33
C PHE A 161 -11.64 -15.51 -0.47
N ALA A 162 -12.31 -16.32 -1.29
CA ALA A 162 -13.73 -16.20 -1.51
C ALA A 162 -14.55 -16.41 -0.22
N VAL A 163 -15.44 -15.45 0.07
CA VAL A 163 -16.36 -15.44 1.21
C VAL A 163 -17.78 -15.17 0.69
N GLY A 164 -18.64 -16.18 0.79
CA GLY A 164 -19.99 -16.08 0.21
C GLY A 164 -19.99 -16.18 -1.30
N GLN A 165 -21.01 -15.58 -1.93
CA GLN A 165 -21.25 -15.70 -3.38
C GLN A 165 -20.61 -14.60 -4.22
N ARG A 166 -20.33 -13.43 -3.64
CA ARG A 166 -19.84 -12.24 -4.34
C ARG A 166 -18.71 -11.51 -3.59
N GLY A 167 -18.29 -12.02 -2.44
CA GLY A 167 -17.28 -11.39 -1.61
C GLY A 167 -15.99 -12.19 -1.54
N ALA A 168 -14.89 -11.49 -1.30
CA ALA A 168 -13.60 -12.07 -0.95
C ALA A 168 -12.90 -11.24 0.12
N ILE A 169 -12.10 -11.89 0.93
CA ILE A 169 -11.08 -11.22 1.75
C ILE A 169 -9.81 -11.21 0.91
N ARG A 170 -9.30 -10.03 0.64
CA ARG A 170 -8.03 -9.80 -0.04
C ARG A 170 -6.93 -9.53 0.99
N ILE A 171 -5.76 -10.11 0.78
CA ILE A 171 -4.52 -9.75 1.46
C ILE A 171 -3.49 -9.49 0.36
N ASP A 172 -2.85 -8.34 0.38
CA ASP A 172 -1.88 -7.97 -0.63
C ASP A 172 -0.70 -7.18 -0.07
N ALA A 173 0.39 -7.19 -0.85
CA ALA A 173 1.55 -6.36 -0.65
C ALA A 173 1.96 -5.72 -1.99
N ARG A 174 2.38 -4.47 -1.92
CA ARG A 174 2.72 -3.63 -3.07
C ARG A 174 4.02 -2.89 -2.79
N TRP A 175 4.93 -2.92 -3.72
CA TRP A 175 6.07 -2.01 -3.77
C TRP A 175 5.74 -0.86 -4.72
N ILE A 176 6.13 0.35 -4.34
CA ILE A 176 5.92 1.56 -5.14
C ILE A 176 7.24 2.32 -5.16
N ASP A 177 7.66 2.74 -6.35
CA ASP A 177 8.80 3.63 -6.56
C ASP A 177 8.34 5.06 -6.29
N ILE A 178 8.86 5.72 -5.25
CA ILE A 178 8.49 7.07 -4.85
C ILE A 178 9.74 7.85 -4.48
N ASP A 179 10.14 8.75 -5.38
CA ASP A 179 11.22 9.70 -5.15
C ASP A 179 10.66 11.12 -5.12
N SER A 180 11.06 11.93 -4.13
CA SER A 180 10.66 13.32 -4.02
C SER A 180 11.85 14.25 -3.83
N ASP A 181 11.92 15.32 -4.62
CA ASP A 181 12.86 16.40 -4.40
C ASP A 181 12.41 17.27 -3.23
N VAL A 182 13.34 17.53 -2.31
CA VAL A 182 13.08 18.27 -1.08
C VAL A 182 13.73 19.63 -1.14
N ALA A 183 12.95 20.66 -0.83
CA ALA A 183 13.43 22.03 -0.69
C ALA A 183 13.03 22.62 0.68
N LEU A 184 13.91 23.47 1.25
CA LEU A 184 13.67 24.23 2.48
C LEU A 184 13.91 25.70 2.19
N ASP A 185 12.90 26.54 2.44
CA ASP A 185 12.94 27.99 2.15
C ASP A 185 13.34 28.29 0.68
N GLY A 186 12.98 27.39 -0.24
CA GLY A 186 13.29 27.48 -1.66
C GLY A 186 14.67 26.94 -2.07
N ALA A 187 15.53 26.59 -1.12
CA ALA A 187 16.81 25.94 -1.40
C ALA A 187 16.64 24.42 -1.51
N ARG A 188 17.04 23.83 -2.65
CA ARG A 188 17.01 22.37 -2.85
C ARG A 188 18.01 21.69 -1.92
N LEU A 189 17.54 20.72 -1.14
CA LEU A 189 18.36 19.94 -0.22
C LEU A 189 18.80 18.59 -0.78
N GLY A 190 18.06 18.04 -1.75
CA GLY A 190 18.31 16.73 -2.35
C GLY A 190 17.02 15.98 -2.64
N THR A 191 17.15 14.67 -2.84
CA THR A 191 16.02 13.77 -3.12
C THR A 191 15.88 12.77 -1.98
N VAL A 192 14.65 12.50 -1.56
CA VAL A 192 14.28 11.46 -0.60
C VAL A 192 13.61 10.34 -1.37
N ALA A 193 14.14 9.14 -1.22
CA ALA A 193 13.58 7.93 -1.80
C ALA A 193 12.75 7.18 -0.73
N ILE A 194 11.45 7.17 -0.88
CA ILE A 194 10.52 6.58 0.10
C ILE A 194 10.35 5.08 -0.16
N ASP A 195 10.17 4.70 -1.43
CA ASP A 195 10.09 3.32 -1.95
C ASP A 195 9.39 2.33 -1.00
N PRO A 196 8.15 2.62 -0.58
CA PRO A 196 7.52 1.86 0.48
C PRO A 196 7.10 0.47 0.04
N ILE A 197 7.02 -0.42 1.02
CA ILE A 197 6.14 -1.58 0.93
C ILE A 197 4.79 -1.18 1.51
N VAL A 198 3.74 -1.27 0.68
CA VAL A 198 2.35 -1.06 1.09
C VAL A 198 1.71 -2.41 1.23
N TYR A 199 1.18 -2.73 2.40
CA TYR A 199 0.50 -4.01 2.64
C TYR A 199 -0.81 -3.79 3.38
N GLY A 200 -1.78 -4.66 3.13
CA GLY A 200 -3.08 -4.48 3.70
C GLY A 200 -4.02 -5.65 3.57
N ALA A 201 -5.23 -5.39 4.02
CA ALA A 201 -6.35 -6.29 3.87
C ALA A 201 -7.62 -5.52 3.48
N ALA A 202 -8.44 -6.13 2.64
CA ALA A 202 -9.67 -5.55 2.15
C ALA A 202 -10.78 -6.61 2.03
N TYR A 203 -12.02 -6.15 2.12
CA TYR A 203 -13.16 -6.92 1.65
C TYR A 203 -13.49 -6.46 0.23
N VAL A 204 -13.44 -7.38 -0.71
CA VAL A 204 -13.70 -7.15 -2.13
C VAL A 204 -15.06 -7.73 -2.49
N MET A 205 -15.89 -6.94 -3.13
CA MET A 205 -17.21 -7.31 -3.63
C MET A 205 -17.24 -7.22 -5.14
N LYS A 206 -17.80 -8.23 -5.80
CA LYS A 206 -17.94 -8.32 -7.26
C LYS A 206 -19.36 -8.03 -7.75
N PHE A 207 -19.44 -7.45 -8.92
CA PHE A 207 -20.67 -7.03 -9.59
C PHE A 207 -20.67 -7.42 -11.05
#